data_5c5d7a5d1d801961ec9237bdf6eb69dc
#
_entry.id   5c5d7a5d1d801961ec9237bdf6eb69dc
#
_cell.length_a   1.000
_cell.length_b   1.000
_cell.length_c   1.000
_cell.angle_alpha   90.00
_cell.angle_beta   90.00
_cell.angle_gamma   90.00
#
_symmetry.space_group_name_H-M   'P 1'
#
loop_
_entity.id
_entity.type
_entity.pdbx_description
1 polymer ?
#
loop_
_entity_poly.entity_id
_entity_poly.type
_entity_poly.pdbx_seq_one_letter_code
_entity_poly.pdbx_strand_id
1 'polypeptide(L)'
;MPVVNYTNHHNTVLAEFVASHSSPNSEIYDLCFSTFQGVLGQPGLDATENCFVLERAGVVKGVALVFREFAISRSVIEVMTDPEQSGSLDELELVQCAVARAEAEGLGVAHICVLPESGRGGLLEQVGFSQVRTYLDMLWDQDELPDLELPQGYSVRSFQSRDTPLLTRVQNDAFTGSWGFSPNTEEQIEYRTQMPNTSKSGILFLFEGDRPAGHCWTVMVPAENGVRGVIGMIGVVPEYRGKGVSRHILHAGMKYLRSTGLSEIGLEVDGNNEPAVGLYKSTGFKTMGERHWFERVLPGT
;
A
#
# COMPACT_ATOMS: atom_id res chain seq x y z
N MET A 1 10.75 27.67 10.89
CA MET A 1 10.52 26.21 10.79
C MET A 1 10.29 25.90 9.33
N PRO A 2 10.97 24.91 8.75
CA PRO A 2 10.81 24.58 7.34
C PRO A 2 9.56 23.72 7.07
N VAL A 3 8.94 23.15 8.10
CA VAL A 3 7.76 22.31 7.98
C VAL A 3 6.50 23.14 8.20
N VAL A 4 5.56 23.07 7.25
CA VAL A 4 4.28 23.76 7.28
C VAL A 4 3.13 22.77 7.07
N ASN A 5 1.93 23.11 7.53
CA ASN A 5 0.75 22.31 7.21
C ASN A 5 0.38 22.47 5.74
N TYR A 6 -0.14 21.41 5.15
CA TYR A 6 -0.71 21.44 3.82
C TYR A 6 -1.83 22.47 3.70
N THR A 7 -1.85 23.14 2.55
CA THR A 7 -2.95 23.97 2.10
C THR A 7 -3.28 23.63 0.65
N ASN A 8 -4.44 24.04 0.15
CA ASN A 8 -4.84 23.74 -1.24
C ASN A 8 -3.83 24.26 -2.30
N HIS A 9 -3.01 25.26 -1.95
CA HIS A 9 -1.94 25.73 -2.85
C HIS A 9 -0.83 24.70 -3.05
N HIS A 10 -0.65 23.77 -2.12
CA HIS A 10 0.35 22.69 -2.21
C HIS A 10 -0.09 21.54 -3.12
N ASN A 11 -1.39 21.39 -3.44
CA ASN A 11 -1.92 20.22 -4.12
C ASN A 11 -1.13 19.87 -5.40
N THR A 12 -1.01 20.82 -6.32
CA THR A 12 -0.30 20.60 -7.58
C THR A 12 1.20 20.39 -7.37
N VAL A 13 1.83 21.26 -6.58
CA VAL A 13 3.28 21.23 -6.35
C VAL A 13 3.72 19.95 -5.63
N LEU A 14 2.92 19.44 -4.68
CA LEU A 14 3.19 18.15 -4.04
C LEU A 14 3.03 16.97 -5.00
N ALA A 15 1.98 16.97 -5.82
CA ALA A 15 1.79 15.92 -6.80
C ALA A 15 2.93 15.92 -7.84
N GLU A 16 3.40 17.09 -8.26
CA GLU A 16 4.59 17.27 -9.11
C GLU A 16 5.87 16.77 -8.42
N PHE A 17 6.05 17.12 -7.14
CA PHE A 17 7.18 16.65 -6.33
C PHE A 17 7.21 15.12 -6.27
N VAL A 18 6.10 14.49 -5.88
CA VAL A 18 6.01 13.01 -5.78
C VAL A 18 6.22 12.35 -7.14
N ALA A 19 5.60 12.87 -8.20
CA ALA A 19 5.72 12.31 -9.54
C ALA A 19 7.16 12.40 -10.08
N SER A 20 7.83 13.52 -9.88
CA SER A 20 9.22 13.73 -10.34
C SER A 20 10.23 12.81 -9.64
N HIS A 21 9.95 12.43 -8.38
CA HIS A 21 10.80 11.49 -7.62
C HIS A 21 10.47 10.03 -7.90
N SER A 22 9.31 9.75 -8.49
CA SER A 22 8.89 8.38 -8.78
C SER A 22 9.38 7.88 -10.15
N SER A 23 9.49 8.75 -11.16
CA SER A 23 10.02 8.38 -12.48
C SER A 23 10.29 9.58 -13.39
N PRO A 24 11.31 9.50 -14.26
CA PRO A 24 11.55 10.48 -15.34
C PRO A 24 10.66 10.27 -16.58
N ASN A 25 9.88 9.19 -16.68
CA ASN A 25 9.03 8.87 -17.84
C ASN A 25 7.68 9.60 -17.74
N SER A 26 7.23 10.24 -18.82
CA SER A 26 6.01 11.06 -18.83
C SER A 26 4.73 10.28 -18.49
N GLU A 27 4.57 9.05 -19.00
CA GLU A 27 3.38 8.25 -18.71
C GLU A 27 3.30 7.83 -17.22
N ILE A 28 4.46 7.52 -16.63
CA ILE A 28 4.56 7.18 -15.22
C ILE A 28 4.36 8.43 -14.38
N TYR A 29 4.88 9.57 -14.83
CA TYR A 29 4.68 10.85 -14.15
C TYR A 29 3.20 11.17 -13.97
N ASP A 30 2.40 11.06 -15.04
CA ASP A 30 0.95 11.32 -15.00
C ASP A 30 0.22 10.35 -14.06
N LEU A 31 0.61 9.08 -14.04
CA LEU A 31 0.07 8.08 -13.12
C LEU A 31 0.40 8.44 -11.67
N CYS A 32 1.65 8.78 -11.36
CA CYS A 32 2.07 9.16 -10.01
C CYS A 32 1.38 10.43 -9.55
N PHE A 33 1.35 11.45 -10.41
CA PHE A 33 0.70 12.72 -10.16
C PHE A 33 -0.78 12.54 -9.79
N SER A 34 -1.53 11.86 -10.65
CA SER A 34 -2.96 11.65 -10.43
C SER A 34 -3.26 10.71 -9.27
N THR A 35 -2.41 9.70 -9.03
CA THR A 35 -2.54 8.79 -7.88
C THR A 35 -2.32 9.55 -6.57
N PHE A 36 -1.27 10.39 -6.49
CA PHE A 36 -1.01 11.16 -5.27
C PHE A 36 -2.12 12.18 -4.99
N GLN A 37 -2.65 12.84 -6.01
CA GLN A 37 -3.85 13.70 -5.83
C GLN A 37 -5.03 12.91 -5.27
N GLY A 38 -5.24 11.67 -5.77
CA GLY A 38 -6.22 10.76 -5.20
C GLY A 38 -5.94 10.40 -3.75
N VAL A 39 -4.68 10.18 -3.35
CA VAL A 39 -4.31 9.94 -1.95
C VAL A 39 -4.69 11.12 -1.06
N LEU A 40 -4.43 12.36 -1.49
CA LEU A 40 -4.81 13.56 -0.72
C LEU A 40 -6.32 13.72 -0.55
N GLY A 41 -7.13 13.22 -1.48
CA GLY A 41 -8.59 13.30 -1.45
C GLY A 41 -9.29 12.08 -0.83
N GLN A 42 -8.56 11.08 -0.33
CA GLN A 42 -9.19 9.84 0.13
C GLN A 42 -10.00 10.02 1.42
N PRO A 43 -11.13 9.28 1.56
CA PRO A 43 -11.92 9.29 2.78
C PRO A 43 -11.10 8.94 4.02
N GLY A 44 -11.23 9.76 5.07
CA GLY A 44 -10.50 9.60 6.32
C GLY A 44 -9.16 10.33 6.39
N LEU A 45 -8.66 10.88 5.28
CA LEU A 45 -7.52 11.79 5.27
C LEU A 45 -8.01 13.23 5.13
N ASP A 46 -7.97 14.01 6.20
CA ASP A 46 -8.03 15.47 6.10
C ASP A 46 -6.61 15.99 5.86
N ALA A 47 -6.30 16.31 4.61
CA ALA A 47 -4.94 16.72 4.24
C ALA A 47 -4.52 18.02 4.94
N THR A 48 -5.45 18.93 5.26
CA THR A 48 -5.12 20.19 5.96
C THR A 48 -4.61 19.97 7.37
N GLU A 49 -5.03 18.88 7.99
CA GLU A 49 -4.67 18.49 9.35
C GLU A 49 -3.57 17.42 9.38
N ASN A 50 -3.50 16.56 8.35
CA ASN A 50 -2.72 15.33 8.37
C ASN A 50 -1.65 15.23 7.26
N CYS A 51 -1.40 16.34 6.56
CA CYS A 51 -0.31 16.44 5.60
C CYS A 51 0.62 17.58 5.98
N PHE A 52 1.90 17.27 6.11
CA PHE A 52 2.97 18.21 6.45
C PHE A 52 3.93 18.34 5.27
N VAL A 53 4.29 19.57 4.95
CA VAL A 53 5.14 19.90 3.80
C VAL A 53 6.44 20.49 4.29
N LEU A 54 7.54 19.91 3.87
CA LEU A 54 8.87 20.46 4.06
C LEU A 54 9.20 21.40 2.93
N GLU A 55 9.35 22.70 3.24
CA GLU A 55 9.70 23.74 2.27
C GLU A 55 11.02 24.41 2.59
N ARG A 56 11.83 24.66 1.55
CA ARG A 56 13.05 25.45 1.63
C ARG A 56 13.07 26.48 0.51
N ALA A 57 13.13 27.77 0.87
CA ALA A 57 13.13 28.89 -0.08
C ALA A 57 11.96 28.84 -1.09
N GLY A 58 10.76 28.40 -0.67
CA GLY A 58 9.59 28.26 -1.53
C GLY A 58 9.58 27.03 -2.44
N VAL A 59 10.49 26.08 -2.21
CA VAL A 59 10.56 24.81 -2.93
C VAL A 59 10.21 23.66 -2.00
N VAL A 60 9.31 22.77 -2.43
CA VAL A 60 8.98 21.55 -1.70
C VAL A 60 10.18 20.60 -1.72
N LYS A 61 10.55 20.11 -0.54
CA LYS A 61 11.65 19.19 -0.31
C LYS A 61 11.22 17.89 0.38
N GLY A 62 9.97 17.80 0.79
CA GLY A 62 9.42 16.60 1.38
C GLY A 62 7.96 16.76 1.79
N VAL A 63 7.35 15.63 2.06
CA VAL A 63 5.97 15.51 2.53
C VAL A 63 5.85 14.38 3.53
N ALA A 64 5.03 14.56 4.56
CA ALA A 64 4.57 13.50 5.45
C ALA A 64 3.04 13.46 5.47
N LEU A 65 2.49 12.27 5.39
CA LEU A 65 1.05 11.99 5.50
C LEU A 65 0.79 11.15 6.75
N VAL A 66 -0.26 11.47 7.49
CA VAL A 66 -0.68 10.75 8.69
C VAL A 66 -2.03 10.09 8.44
N PHE A 67 -2.02 8.79 8.18
CA PHE A 67 -3.24 7.99 8.04
C PHE A 67 -3.68 7.51 9.41
N ARG A 68 -4.94 7.73 9.75
CA ARG A 68 -5.51 7.42 11.06
C ARG A 68 -6.37 6.17 10.98
N GLU A 69 -6.06 5.20 11.80
CA GLU A 69 -6.76 3.91 11.87
C GLU A 69 -7.34 3.72 13.28
N PHE A 70 -8.40 4.45 13.57
CA PHE A 70 -9.03 4.48 14.89
C PHE A 70 -9.48 3.09 15.37
N ALA A 71 -9.91 2.21 14.45
CA ALA A 71 -10.37 0.86 14.82
C ALA A 71 -9.31 0.01 15.54
N ILE A 72 -8.02 0.31 15.33
CA ILE A 72 -6.89 -0.39 15.93
C ILE A 72 -5.94 0.56 16.68
N SER A 73 -6.40 1.79 16.95
CA SER A 73 -5.64 2.84 17.66
C SER A 73 -4.23 3.08 17.10
N ARG A 74 -4.13 3.14 15.75
CA ARG A 74 -2.87 3.25 15.02
C ARG A 74 -2.87 4.46 14.07
N SER A 75 -1.71 5.10 13.90
CA SER A 75 -1.41 5.91 12.74
C SER A 75 -0.37 5.22 11.85
N VAL A 76 -0.50 5.37 10.55
CA VAL A 76 0.56 5.07 9.58
C VAL A 76 1.06 6.39 9.04
N ILE A 77 2.36 6.61 9.14
CA ILE A 77 3.02 7.83 8.66
C ILE A 77 3.81 7.45 7.41
N GLU A 78 3.48 8.09 6.30
CA GLU A 78 4.25 8.00 5.06
C GLU A 78 5.11 9.25 4.91
N VAL A 79 6.40 9.07 4.64
CA VAL A 79 7.36 10.17 4.47
C VAL A 79 8.11 10.01 3.16
N MET A 80 8.04 11.03 2.34
CA MET A 80 8.84 11.17 1.13
C MET A 80 9.64 12.46 1.20
N THR A 81 10.95 12.38 0.96
CA THR A 81 11.84 13.55 0.91
C THR A 81 12.72 13.49 -0.32
N ASP A 82 13.15 14.65 -0.79
CA ASP A 82 14.26 14.77 -1.74
C ASP A 82 15.45 13.94 -1.21
N PRO A 83 16.15 13.14 -2.04
CA PRO A 83 17.29 12.33 -1.60
C PRO A 83 18.36 13.11 -0.82
N GLU A 84 18.57 14.38 -1.14
CA GLU A 84 19.49 15.27 -0.42
C GLU A 84 19.05 15.53 1.04
N GLN A 85 17.76 15.34 1.35
CA GLN A 85 17.21 15.55 2.69
C GLN A 85 17.16 14.25 3.50
N SER A 86 17.42 13.10 2.89
CA SER A 86 17.37 11.80 3.58
C SER A 86 18.35 11.76 4.77
N GLY A 87 17.85 11.46 5.97
CA GLY A 87 18.63 11.46 7.22
C GLY A 87 18.95 12.85 7.77
N SER A 88 18.44 13.94 7.20
CA SER A 88 18.68 15.30 7.64
C SER A 88 17.85 15.68 8.88
N LEU A 89 18.24 16.80 9.52
CA LEU A 89 17.43 17.39 10.60
C LEU A 89 16.07 17.88 10.11
N ASP A 90 15.94 18.23 8.84
CA ASP A 90 14.69 18.67 8.22
C ASP A 90 13.72 17.49 8.06
N GLU A 91 14.21 16.33 7.64
CA GLU A 91 13.41 15.09 7.60
C GLU A 91 12.98 14.69 9.01
N LEU A 92 13.89 14.81 9.99
CA LEU A 92 13.56 14.54 11.40
C LEU A 92 12.44 15.45 11.90
N GLU A 93 12.48 16.75 11.59
CA GLU A 93 11.42 17.70 11.94
C GLU A 93 10.08 17.32 11.29
N LEU A 94 10.10 16.88 10.02
CA LEU A 94 8.93 16.43 9.30
C LEU A 94 8.29 15.19 9.98
N VAL A 95 9.10 14.20 10.34
CA VAL A 95 8.65 13.02 11.10
C VAL A 95 8.07 13.42 12.46
N GLN A 96 8.74 14.33 13.19
CA GLN A 96 8.27 14.80 14.49
C GLN A 96 6.92 15.52 14.42
N CYS A 97 6.70 16.34 13.39
CA CYS A 97 5.39 16.99 13.17
C CYS A 97 4.29 15.93 12.93
N ALA A 98 4.55 14.91 12.13
CA ALA A 98 3.61 13.84 11.87
C ALA A 98 3.32 13.00 13.13
N VAL A 99 4.34 12.70 13.94
CA VAL A 99 4.17 12.00 15.21
C VAL A 99 3.36 12.83 16.21
N ALA A 100 3.66 14.12 16.35
CA ALA A 100 2.90 15.01 17.23
C ALA A 100 1.41 15.08 16.83
N ARG A 101 1.13 15.01 15.52
CA ARG A 101 -0.26 14.94 15.04
C ARG A 101 -0.94 13.62 15.47
N ALA A 102 -0.25 12.49 15.34
CA ALA A 102 -0.77 11.19 15.79
C ALA A 102 -1.03 11.16 17.30
N GLU A 103 -0.13 11.76 18.10
CA GLU A 103 -0.31 11.94 19.54
C GLU A 103 -1.54 12.80 19.86
N ALA A 104 -1.74 13.91 19.16
CA ALA A 104 -2.88 14.81 19.36
C ALA A 104 -4.24 14.16 19.03
N GLU A 105 -4.26 13.13 18.18
CA GLU A 105 -5.46 12.33 17.88
C GLU A 105 -5.74 11.24 18.93
N GLY A 106 -4.89 11.07 19.94
CA GLY A 106 -5.06 10.06 20.97
C GLY A 106 -4.85 8.62 20.49
N LEU A 107 -4.06 8.44 19.40
CA LEU A 107 -3.74 7.11 18.89
C LEU A 107 -2.67 6.44 19.75
N GLY A 108 -2.70 5.11 19.86
CA GLY A 108 -1.81 4.34 20.72
C GLY A 108 -0.42 4.11 20.15
N VAL A 109 -0.31 4.01 18.82
CA VAL A 109 0.96 3.73 18.14
C VAL A 109 1.07 4.49 16.82
N ALA A 110 2.30 4.83 16.46
CA ALA A 110 2.66 5.33 15.12
C ALA A 110 3.55 4.30 14.41
N HIS A 111 3.24 4.02 13.15
CA HIS A 111 4.03 3.15 12.29
C HIS A 111 4.60 3.92 11.11
N ILE A 112 5.85 3.62 10.76
CA ILE A 112 6.53 4.09 9.54
C ILE A 112 7.18 2.90 8.85
N CYS A 113 7.00 2.78 7.54
CA CYS A 113 7.67 1.79 6.72
C CYS A 113 8.83 2.45 5.95
N VAL A 114 10.00 1.84 5.98
CA VAL A 114 11.19 2.34 5.29
C VAL A 114 11.94 1.21 4.58
N LEU A 115 12.65 1.56 3.51
CA LEU A 115 13.63 0.67 2.88
C LEU A 115 14.92 0.66 3.71
N PRO A 116 15.54 -0.50 3.96
CA PRO A 116 16.78 -0.59 4.75
C PRO A 116 17.90 0.29 4.21
N GLU A 117 18.07 0.34 2.88
CA GLU A 117 19.07 1.13 2.19
C GLU A 117 18.87 2.64 2.29
N SER A 118 17.69 3.10 2.71
CA SER A 118 17.43 4.54 2.89
C SER A 118 18.21 5.16 4.04
N GLY A 119 18.76 4.35 4.94
CA GLY A 119 19.45 4.84 6.15
C GLY A 119 18.53 5.47 7.21
N ARG A 120 17.22 5.51 6.96
CA ARG A 120 16.24 6.17 7.85
C ARG A 120 16.03 5.46 9.17
N GLY A 121 16.33 4.16 9.25
CA GLY A 121 16.14 3.38 10.49
C GLY A 121 16.80 4.02 11.71
N GLY A 122 18.07 4.42 11.60
CA GLY A 122 18.79 5.08 12.69
C GLY A 122 18.24 6.46 13.08
N LEU A 123 17.64 7.19 12.13
CA LEU A 123 16.93 8.44 12.41
C LEU A 123 15.64 8.19 13.18
N LEU A 124 14.88 7.16 12.80
CA LEU A 124 13.64 6.78 13.48
C LEU A 124 13.91 6.31 14.92
N GLU A 125 14.99 5.57 15.16
CA GLU A 125 15.40 5.15 16.50
C GLU A 125 15.70 6.33 17.41
N GLN A 126 16.32 7.42 16.90
CA GLN A 126 16.57 8.64 17.67
C GLN A 126 15.30 9.34 18.16
N VAL A 127 14.15 9.11 17.49
CA VAL A 127 12.86 9.67 17.87
C VAL A 127 11.93 8.62 18.49
N GLY A 128 12.49 7.52 19.00
CA GLY A 128 11.79 6.55 19.83
C GLY A 128 11.02 5.47 19.07
N PHE A 129 11.29 5.30 17.78
CA PHE A 129 10.78 4.13 17.04
C PHE A 129 11.68 2.93 17.23
N SER A 130 11.10 1.74 17.14
CA SER A 130 11.83 0.46 17.07
C SER A 130 11.27 -0.39 15.94
N GLN A 131 12.14 -1.18 15.28
CA GLN A 131 11.70 -2.09 14.22
C GLN A 131 10.85 -3.23 14.82
N VAL A 132 9.67 -3.45 14.25
CA VAL A 132 8.70 -4.45 14.73
C VAL A 132 8.36 -5.52 13.70
N ARG A 133 8.53 -5.22 12.39
CA ARG A 133 8.22 -6.15 11.29
C ARG A 133 9.18 -5.97 10.13
N THR A 134 9.35 -7.07 9.37
CA THR A 134 9.97 -7.06 8.07
C THR A 134 8.98 -7.57 7.04
N TYR A 135 8.72 -6.78 6.01
CA TYR A 135 7.98 -7.21 4.84
C TYR A 135 8.96 -7.55 3.73
N LEU A 136 8.60 -8.51 2.90
CA LEU A 136 9.40 -8.93 1.75
C LEU A 136 8.78 -8.33 0.48
N ASP A 137 9.61 -7.65 -0.31
CA ASP A 137 9.28 -7.29 -1.69
C ASP A 137 9.58 -8.49 -2.57
N MET A 138 8.56 -9.01 -3.25
CA MET A 138 8.72 -10.18 -4.11
C MET A 138 8.33 -9.85 -5.54
N LEU A 139 9.06 -10.45 -6.49
CA LEU A 139 8.89 -10.26 -7.93
C LEU A 139 8.74 -11.61 -8.63
N TRP A 140 7.80 -11.66 -9.55
CA TRP A 140 7.65 -12.70 -10.54
C TRP A 140 7.98 -12.11 -11.93
N ASP A 141 8.95 -12.70 -12.63
CA ASP A 141 9.58 -12.21 -13.86
C ASP A 141 9.73 -13.29 -14.95
N GLN A 142 8.85 -14.31 -14.92
CA GLN A 142 8.95 -15.43 -15.86
C GLN A 142 8.25 -15.11 -17.18
N ASP A 143 8.71 -15.69 -18.28
CA ASP A 143 8.14 -15.49 -19.60
C ASP A 143 6.72 -16.06 -19.72
N GLU A 144 6.48 -17.22 -19.10
CA GLU A 144 5.21 -17.92 -19.19
C GLU A 144 4.60 -18.14 -17.79
N LEU A 145 3.31 -17.83 -17.70
CA LEU A 145 2.50 -18.20 -16.55
C LEU A 145 1.81 -19.54 -16.86
N PRO A 146 2.18 -20.64 -16.16
CA PRO A 146 1.56 -21.94 -16.40
C PRO A 146 0.04 -21.88 -16.20
N ASP A 147 -0.72 -22.53 -17.07
CA ASP A 147 -2.16 -22.63 -16.88
C ASP A 147 -2.49 -23.39 -15.61
N LEU A 148 -3.48 -22.87 -14.88
CA LEU A 148 -4.01 -23.46 -13.66
C LEU A 148 -5.53 -23.51 -13.76
N GLU A 149 -6.07 -24.72 -13.90
CA GLU A 149 -7.50 -24.94 -13.95
C GLU A 149 -8.15 -24.70 -12.57
N LEU A 150 -9.32 -24.08 -12.57
CA LEU A 150 -10.10 -23.93 -11.35
C LEU A 150 -10.68 -25.28 -10.93
N PRO A 151 -10.72 -25.59 -9.62
CA PRO A 151 -11.41 -26.78 -9.14
C PRO A 151 -12.89 -26.74 -9.52
N GLN A 152 -13.49 -27.93 -9.65
CA GLN A 152 -14.91 -28.03 -9.95
C GLN A 152 -15.77 -27.27 -8.92
N GLY A 153 -16.73 -26.50 -9.40
CA GLY A 153 -17.60 -25.66 -8.57
C GLY A 153 -17.05 -24.29 -8.24
N TYR A 154 -15.80 -24.00 -8.61
CA TYR A 154 -15.21 -22.66 -8.44
C TYR A 154 -15.32 -21.83 -9.71
N SER A 155 -15.46 -20.52 -9.52
CA SER A 155 -15.45 -19.54 -10.61
C SER A 155 -14.72 -18.26 -10.20
N VAL A 156 -14.19 -17.56 -11.19
CA VAL A 156 -13.56 -16.22 -10.99
C VAL A 156 -14.34 -15.21 -11.81
N ARG A 157 -14.64 -14.08 -11.23
CA ARG A 157 -15.17 -12.93 -11.95
C ARG A 157 -14.56 -11.61 -11.46
N SER A 158 -14.59 -10.62 -12.33
CA SER A 158 -14.18 -9.26 -11.99
C SER A 158 -15.23 -8.53 -11.17
N PHE A 159 -14.76 -7.52 -10.43
CA PHE A 159 -15.56 -6.57 -9.67
C PHE A 159 -16.49 -5.76 -10.60
N GLN A 160 -17.69 -5.51 -10.13
CA GLN A 160 -18.66 -4.59 -10.70
C GLN A 160 -18.99 -3.50 -9.68
N SER A 161 -19.39 -2.30 -10.12
CA SER A 161 -19.60 -1.16 -9.20
C SER A 161 -20.58 -1.45 -8.05
N ARG A 162 -21.54 -2.37 -8.25
CA ARG A 162 -22.46 -2.83 -7.19
C ARG A 162 -21.84 -3.76 -6.15
N ASP A 163 -20.61 -4.21 -6.37
CA ASP A 163 -19.94 -5.18 -5.50
C ASP A 163 -19.16 -4.52 -4.35
N THR A 164 -19.19 -3.19 -4.19
CA THR A 164 -18.50 -2.51 -3.10
C THR A 164 -18.79 -3.13 -1.72
N PRO A 165 -20.04 -3.40 -1.31
CA PRO A 165 -20.33 -4.07 -0.03
C PRO A 165 -19.75 -5.48 0.04
N LEU A 166 -19.77 -6.23 -1.07
CA LEU A 166 -19.20 -7.57 -1.14
C LEU A 166 -17.68 -7.54 -0.98
N LEU A 167 -16.99 -6.63 -1.70
CA LEU A 167 -15.53 -6.48 -1.63
C LEU A 167 -15.09 -6.08 -0.21
N THR A 168 -15.78 -5.10 0.38
CA THR A 168 -15.52 -4.64 1.75
C THR A 168 -15.59 -5.80 2.74
N ARG A 169 -16.67 -6.59 2.68
CA ARG A 169 -16.84 -7.75 3.57
C ARG A 169 -15.74 -8.79 3.33
N VAL A 170 -15.55 -9.25 2.09
CA VAL A 170 -14.59 -10.31 1.76
C VAL A 170 -13.16 -9.91 2.15
N GLN A 171 -12.78 -8.65 1.91
CA GLN A 171 -11.46 -8.14 2.30
C GLN A 171 -11.31 -8.07 3.82
N ASN A 172 -12.29 -7.50 4.53
CA ASN A 172 -12.24 -7.42 5.98
C ASN A 172 -12.19 -8.81 6.62
N ASP A 173 -13.02 -9.76 6.16
CA ASP A 173 -13.01 -11.15 6.66
C ASP A 173 -11.67 -11.84 6.38
N ALA A 174 -11.12 -11.65 5.17
CA ALA A 174 -9.87 -12.28 4.75
C ALA A 174 -8.65 -11.76 5.51
N PHE A 175 -8.68 -10.53 6.04
CA PHE A 175 -7.53 -9.93 6.73
C PHE A 175 -7.73 -9.80 8.24
N THR A 176 -8.91 -10.14 8.78
CA THR A 176 -9.14 -10.14 10.23
C THR A 176 -8.07 -10.95 10.95
N GLY A 177 -7.43 -10.34 11.95
CA GLY A 177 -6.34 -10.92 12.73
C GLY A 177 -4.96 -10.84 12.09
N SER A 178 -4.83 -10.29 10.89
CA SER A 178 -3.52 -10.00 10.28
C SER A 178 -2.87 -8.80 10.97
N TRP A 179 -1.54 -8.83 11.12
CA TRP A 179 -0.81 -7.70 11.70
C TRP A 179 -1.05 -6.43 10.92
N GLY A 180 -1.36 -5.36 11.63
CA GLY A 180 -1.52 -4.03 11.05
C GLY A 180 -2.74 -3.88 10.13
N PHE A 181 -3.66 -4.82 10.08
CA PHE A 181 -4.88 -4.66 9.30
C PHE A 181 -5.93 -3.85 10.06
N SER A 182 -6.38 -2.76 9.48
CA SER A 182 -7.52 -1.96 9.92
C SER A 182 -8.73 -2.24 9.00
N PRO A 183 -9.92 -2.55 9.54
CA PRO A 183 -11.10 -2.77 8.71
C PRO A 183 -11.44 -1.55 7.86
N ASN A 184 -11.77 -1.80 6.60
CA ASN A 184 -12.16 -0.75 5.66
C ASN A 184 -13.66 -0.48 5.73
N THR A 185 -14.08 0.77 5.48
CA THR A 185 -15.46 1.13 5.21
C THR A 185 -15.80 0.93 3.72
N GLU A 186 -17.09 0.84 3.40
CA GLU A 186 -17.53 0.78 1.99
C GLU A 186 -17.12 2.03 1.20
N GLU A 187 -17.18 3.21 1.83
CA GLU A 187 -16.74 4.47 1.23
C GLU A 187 -15.25 4.45 0.85
N GLN A 188 -14.39 3.94 1.73
CA GLN A 188 -12.96 3.79 1.46
C GLN A 188 -12.71 2.81 0.32
N ILE A 189 -13.40 1.67 0.30
CA ILE A 189 -13.28 0.68 -0.77
C ILE A 189 -13.77 1.27 -2.10
N GLU A 190 -14.94 1.91 -2.11
CA GLU A 190 -15.46 2.53 -3.33
C GLU A 190 -14.48 3.57 -3.88
N TYR A 191 -13.98 4.45 -3.04
CA TYR A 191 -12.99 5.44 -3.43
C TYR A 191 -11.75 4.79 -4.04
N ARG A 192 -11.17 3.80 -3.37
CA ARG A 192 -9.96 3.10 -3.84
C ARG A 192 -10.17 2.36 -5.16
N THR A 193 -11.39 1.85 -5.45
CA THR A 193 -11.69 1.22 -6.75
C THR A 193 -11.70 2.21 -7.91
N GLN A 194 -11.69 3.52 -7.64
CA GLN A 194 -11.67 4.60 -8.63
C GLN A 194 -10.30 5.28 -8.76
N MET A 195 -9.30 4.85 -7.97
CA MET A 195 -7.95 5.39 -8.03
C MET A 195 -7.31 5.15 -9.41
N PRO A 196 -6.49 6.09 -9.93
CA PRO A 196 -5.89 6.00 -11.26
C PRO A 196 -5.05 4.76 -11.51
N ASN A 197 -4.42 4.23 -10.45
CA ASN A 197 -3.59 3.02 -10.49
C ASN A 197 -4.39 1.72 -10.36
N THR A 198 -5.72 1.79 -10.34
CA THR A 198 -6.63 0.65 -10.15
C THR A 198 -7.51 0.45 -11.40
N SER A 199 -7.73 -0.81 -11.77
CA SER A 199 -8.75 -1.19 -12.76
C SER A 199 -9.78 -2.12 -12.12
N LYS A 200 -11.07 -1.83 -12.33
CA LYS A 200 -12.16 -2.70 -11.86
C LYS A 200 -12.05 -4.13 -12.41
N SER A 201 -11.54 -4.28 -13.63
CA SER A 201 -11.28 -5.60 -14.23
C SER A 201 -10.14 -6.36 -13.53
N GLY A 202 -9.24 -5.67 -12.85
CA GLY A 202 -8.14 -6.24 -12.07
C GLY A 202 -8.48 -6.51 -10.61
N ILE A 203 -9.73 -6.25 -10.19
CA ILE A 203 -10.24 -6.66 -8.89
C ILE A 203 -11.09 -7.93 -9.12
N LEU A 204 -10.61 -9.04 -8.61
CA LEU A 204 -11.15 -10.37 -8.90
C LEU A 204 -11.71 -11.01 -7.64
N PHE A 205 -12.84 -11.68 -7.77
CA PHE A 205 -13.39 -12.55 -6.73
C PHE A 205 -13.26 -14.00 -7.14
N LEU A 206 -12.98 -14.86 -6.17
CA LEU A 206 -13.13 -16.31 -6.27
C LEU A 206 -14.41 -16.73 -5.57
N PHE A 207 -15.21 -17.53 -6.24
CA PHE A 207 -16.46 -18.09 -5.70
C PHE A 207 -16.42 -19.61 -5.70
N GLU A 208 -17.08 -20.24 -4.71
CA GLU A 208 -17.55 -21.62 -4.75
C GLU A 208 -19.07 -21.59 -4.86
N GLY A 209 -19.61 -21.94 -6.04
CA GLY A 209 -21.01 -21.65 -6.36
C GLY A 209 -21.28 -20.14 -6.22
N ASP A 210 -22.22 -19.76 -5.33
CA ASP A 210 -22.56 -18.36 -5.03
C ASP A 210 -21.82 -17.79 -3.80
N ARG A 211 -20.96 -18.56 -3.15
CA ARG A 211 -20.26 -18.15 -1.93
C ARG A 211 -18.89 -17.55 -2.28
N PRO A 212 -18.61 -16.30 -1.85
CA PRO A 212 -17.29 -15.72 -2.05
C PRO A 212 -16.25 -16.44 -1.17
N ALA A 213 -15.20 -16.94 -1.80
CA ALA A 213 -14.11 -17.66 -1.14
C ALA A 213 -12.88 -16.77 -0.92
N GLY A 214 -12.71 -15.72 -1.72
CA GLY A 214 -11.58 -14.80 -1.61
C GLY A 214 -11.59 -13.75 -2.70
N HIS A 215 -10.58 -12.89 -2.67
CA HIS A 215 -10.39 -11.84 -3.67
C HIS A 215 -8.91 -11.62 -3.98
N CYS A 216 -8.65 -11.00 -5.13
CA CYS A 216 -7.35 -10.47 -5.52
C CYS A 216 -7.57 -9.09 -6.13
N TRP A 217 -6.85 -8.09 -5.64
CA TRP A 217 -6.88 -6.72 -6.15
C TRP A 217 -5.52 -6.37 -6.72
N THR A 218 -5.47 -6.09 -8.00
CA THR A 218 -4.26 -5.70 -8.70
C THR A 218 -4.20 -4.19 -8.86
N VAL A 219 -3.00 -3.64 -8.78
CA VAL A 219 -2.73 -2.21 -9.01
C VAL A 219 -1.52 -2.05 -9.92
N MET A 220 -1.37 -0.87 -10.50
CA MET A 220 -0.22 -0.49 -11.27
C MET A 220 0.65 0.47 -10.45
N VAL A 221 1.96 0.22 -10.45
CA VAL A 221 2.92 1.08 -9.75
C VAL A 221 4.06 1.47 -10.69
N PRO A 222 4.71 2.60 -10.44
CA PRO A 222 5.93 2.98 -11.15
C PRO A 222 7.02 1.91 -10.97
N ALA A 223 7.80 1.69 -12.01
CA ALA A 223 8.97 0.84 -12.00
C ALA A 223 10.08 1.48 -12.86
N GLU A 224 11.31 1.01 -12.73
CA GLU A 224 12.47 1.58 -13.42
C GLU A 224 12.28 1.70 -14.95
N ASN A 225 11.67 0.67 -15.55
CA ASN A 225 11.48 0.61 -17.01
C ASN A 225 10.02 0.80 -17.45
N GLY A 226 9.20 1.49 -16.66
CA GLY A 226 7.81 1.70 -17.02
C GLY A 226 6.85 1.48 -15.83
N VAL A 227 5.79 0.73 -16.06
CA VAL A 227 4.78 0.39 -15.08
C VAL A 227 4.90 -1.09 -14.74
N ARG A 228 4.85 -1.43 -13.45
CA ARG A 228 4.78 -2.80 -12.94
C ARG A 228 3.38 -3.10 -12.44
N GLY A 229 2.89 -4.30 -12.72
CA GLY A 229 1.69 -4.83 -12.09
C GLY A 229 1.99 -5.34 -10.67
N VAL A 230 1.12 -5.04 -9.73
CA VAL A 230 1.28 -5.49 -8.33
C VAL A 230 0.02 -6.18 -7.86
N ILE A 231 0.18 -7.31 -7.19
CA ILE A 231 -0.87 -7.91 -6.37
C ILE A 231 -0.95 -7.08 -5.08
N GLY A 232 -1.78 -6.05 -5.10
CA GLY A 232 -1.87 -5.10 -3.99
C GLY A 232 -2.58 -5.67 -2.77
N MET A 233 -3.65 -6.45 -3.01
CA MET A 233 -4.36 -7.16 -1.94
C MET A 233 -4.78 -8.53 -2.44
N ILE A 234 -4.53 -9.57 -1.65
CA ILE A 234 -5.01 -10.91 -1.91
C ILE A 234 -5.38 -11.59 -0.61
N GLY A 235 -6.57 -12.16 -0.55
CA GLY A 235 -7.03 -12.83 0.66
C GLY A 235 -8.06 -13.89 0.38
N VAL A 236 -8.08 -14.89 1.26
CA VAL A 236 -9.06 -15.98 1.28
C VAL A 236 -9.79 -15.91 2.62
N VAL A 237 -11.12 -15.92 2.59
CA VAL A 237 -11.92 -15.87 3.81
C VAL A 237 -11.67 -17.12 4.67
N PRO A 238 -11.81 -17.02 6.00
CA PRO A 238 -11.36 -18.06 6.94
C PRO A 238 -11.83 -19.48 6.59
N GLU A 239 -13.07 -19.65 6.15
CA GLU A 239 -13.69 -20.95 5.86
C GLU A 239 -13.04 -21.69 4.68
N TYR A 240 -12.28 -20.98 3.85
CA TYR A 240 -11.61 -21.52 2.66
C TYR A 240 -10.09 -21.63 2.82
N ARG A 241 -9.54 -21.21 3.97
CA ARG A 241 -8.11 -21.35 4.25
C ARG A 241 -7.70 -22.83 4.33
N GLY A 242 -6.48 -23.12 3.92
CA GLY A 242 -5.96 -24.50 3.92
C GLY A 242 -6.50 -25.41 2.82
N LYS A 243 -7.46 -24.96 1.99
CA LYS A 243 -8.04 -25.72 0.89
C LYS A 243 -7.33 -25.55 -0.47
N GLY A 244 -6.18 -24.86 -0.50
CA GLY A 244 -5.40 -24.62 -1.72
C GLY A 244 -5.96 -23.56 -2.67
N VAL A 245 -7.09 -22.93 -2.36
CA VAL A 245 -7.79 -21.99 -3.25
C VAL A 245 -7.06 -20.66 -3.44
N SER A 246 -6.17 -20.29 -2.52
CA SER A 246 -5.34 -19.08 -2.62
C SER A 246 -4.46 -19.07 -3.86
N ARG A 247 -3.97 -20.21 -4.31
CA ARG A 247 -3.20 -20.33 -5.55
C ARG A 247 -4.01 -19.96 -6.78
N HIS A 248 -5.28 -20.32 -6.82
CA HIS A 248 -6.14 -20.05 -7.97
C HIS A 248 -6.50 -18.58 -8.08
N ILE A 249 -6.78 -17.91 -6.96
CA ILE A 249 -7.07 -16.47 -7.01
C ILE A 249 -5.80 -15.63 -7.26
N LEU A 250 -4.63 -16.06 -6.76
CA LEU A 250 -3.35 -15.48 -7.11
C LEU A 250 -3.09 -15.59 -8.63
N HIS A 251 -3.22 -16.81 -9.16
CA HIS A 251 -3.05 -17.07 -10.58
C HIS A 251 -3.98 -16.23 -11.46
N ALA A 252 -5.24 -16.06 -11.04
CA ALA A 252 -6.20 -15.21 -11.75
C ALA A 252 -5.73 -13.74 -11.79
N GLY A 253 -5.21 -13.20 -10.69
CA GLY A 253 -4.61 -11.86 -10.63
C GLY A 253 -3.39 -11.73 -11.54
N MET A 254 -2.49 -12.72 -11.51
CA MET A 254 -1.32 -12.75 -12.38
C MET A 254 -1.73 -12.83 -13.86
N LYS A 255 -2.70 -13.67 -14.21
CA LYS A 255 -3.24 -13.80 -15.58
C LYS A 255 -3.85 -12.48 -16.07
N TYR A 256 -4.57 -11.77 -15.21
CA TYR A 256 -5.08 -10.44 -15.53
C TYR A 256 -3.93 -9.47 -15.83
N LEU A 257 -2.93 -9.34 -14.95
CA LEU A 257 -1.79 -8.44 -15.16
C LEU A 257 -1.01 -8.78 -16.43
N ARG A 258 -0.77 -10.05 -16.71
CA ARG A 258 -0.16 -10.49 -17.96
C ARG A 258 -0.99 -10.12 -19.19
N SER A 259 -2.31 -10.18 -19.12
CA SER A 259 -3.22 -9.78 -20.21
C SER A 259 -3.17 -8.28 -20.54
N THR A 260 -2.68 -7.44 -19.62
CA THR A 260 -2.44 -6.01 -19.85
C THR A 260 -1.07 -5.70 -20.47
N GLY A 261 -0.29 -6.74 -20.81
CA GLY A 261 1.03 -6.59 -21.43
C GLY A 261 2.19 -6.46 -20.45
N LEU A 262 1.93 -6.53 -19.15
CA LEU A 262 2.97 -6.43 -18.12
C LEU A 262 3.75 -7.75 -18.00
N SER A 263 5.08 -7.67 -18.00
CA SER A 263 5.98 -8.82 -17.86
C SER A 263 6.35 -9.10 -16.41
N GLU A 264 6.44 -8.07 -15.59
CA GLU A 264 6.79 -8.17 -14.18
C GLU A 264 5.57 -8.03 -13.28
N ILE A 265 5.49 -8.88 -12.26
CA ILE A 265 4.43 -8.85 -11.25
C ILE A 265 5.06 -8.80 -9.87
N GLY A 266 4.81 -7.70 -9.15
CA GLY A 266 5.28 -7.52 -7.78
C GLY A 266 4.22 -7.84 -6.73
N LEU A 267 4.65 -8.03 -5.51
CA LEU A 267 3.84 -8.02 -4.30
C LEU A 267 4.69 -7.73 -3.06
N GLU A 268 4.03 -7.28 -2.01
CA GLU A 268 4.62 -7.16 -0.68
C GLU A 268 3.93 -8.15 0.28
N VAL A 269 4.70 -8.76 1.18
CA VAL A 269 4.17 -9.73 2.14
C VAL A 269 4.86 -9.61 3.49
N ASP A 270 4.11 -9.72 4.57
CA ASP A 270 4.68 -9.89 5.92
C ASP A 270 5.58 -11.13 5.96
N GLY A 271 6.88 -10.95 6.25
CA GLY A 271 7.84 -12.04 6.32
C GLY A 271 7.47 -13.12 7.34
N ASN A 272 6.65 -12.77 8.33
CA ASN A 272 6.15 -13.72 9.32
C ASN A 272 4.89 -14.49 8.84
N ASN A 273 4.33 -14.13 7.68
CA ASN A 273 3.23 -14.89 7.07
C ASN A 273 3.78 -16.06 6.24
N GLU A 274 4.35 -17.06 6.91
CA GLU A 274 4.96 -18.22 6.28
C GLU A 274 4.07 -18.91 5.24
N PRO A 275 2.75 -19.10 5.45
CA PRO A 275 1.88 -19.69 4.44
C PRO A 275 1.81 -18.88 3.14
N ALA A 276 1.73 -17.54 3.23
CA ALA A 276 1.70 -16.67 2.06
C ALA A 276 3.06 -16.63 1.35
N VAL A 277 4.16 -16.50 2.10
CA VAL A 277 5.53 -16.55 1.56
C VAL A 277 5.76 -17.88 0.82
N GLY A 278 5.34 -19.00 1.41
CA GLY A 278 5.42 -20.33 0.79
C GLY A 278 4.60 -20.43 -0.50
N LEU A 279 3.40 -19.88 -0.51
CA LEU A 279 2.55 -19.80 -1.70
C LEU A 279 3.27 -19.04 -2.83
N TYR A 280 3.76 -17.83 -2.55
CA TYR A 280 4.40 -16.99 -3.57
C TYR A 280 5.67 -17.62 -4.11
N LYS A 281 6.56 -18.13 -3.25
CA LYS A 281 7.75 -18.86 -3.67
C LYS A 281 7.42 -20.07 -4.55
N SER A 282 6.40 -20.85 -4.18
CA SER A 282 5.99 -22.02 -4.97
C SER A 282 5.30 -21.65 -6.30
N THR A 283 4.90 -20.39 -6.47
CA THR A 283 4.34 -19.85 -7.72
C THR A 283 5.42 -19.18 -8.59
N GLY A 284 6.67 -19.12 -8.10
CA GLY A 284 7.82 -18.60 -8.85
C GLY A 284 8.22 -17.16 -8.49
N PHE A 285 7.61 -16.56 -7.48
CA PHE A 285 8.08 -15.27 -6.97
C PHE A 285 9.43 -15.43 -6.26
N LYS A 286 10.30 -14.45 -6.46
CA LYS A 286 11.61 -14.32 -5.82
C LYS A 286 11.62 -13.13 -4.88
N THR A 287 12.25 -13.21 -3.73
CA THR A 287 12.48 -12.05 -2.86
C THR A 287 13.53 -11.15 -3.51
N MET A 288 13.21 -9.88 -3.68
CA MET A 288 14.09 -8.87 -4.27
C MET A 288 14.59 -7.86 -3.25
N GLY A 289 13.86 -7.66 -2.17
CA GLY A 289 14.20 -6.70 -1.12
C GLY A 289 13.35 -6.89 0.13
N GLU A 290 13.57 -6.01 1.06
CA GLU A 290 12.85 -5.98 2.33
C GLU A 290 12.34 -4.56 2.60
N ARG A 291 11.30 -4.47 3.42
CA ARG A 291 10.80 -3.22 4.01
C ARG A 291 10.73 -3.39 5.51
N HIS A 292 11.24 -2.43 6.25
CA HIS A 292 11.23 -2.46 7.71
C HIS A 292 10.12 -1.54 8.24
N TRP A 293 9.22 -2.13 9.01
CA TRP A 293 8.20 -1.40 9.76
C TRP A 293 8.73 -1.06 11.13
N PHE A 294 8.71 0.23 11.44
CA PHE A 294 9.06 0.78 12.73
C PHE A 294 7.81 1.23 13.46
N GLU A 295 7.79 1.00 14.76
CA GLU A 295 6.70 1.37 15.66
C GLU A 295 7.22 2.31 16.74
N ARG A 296 6.44 3.32 17.06
CA ARG A 296 6.57 4.12 18.27
C ARG A 296 5.27 4.07 19.05
N VAL A 297 5.35 3.65 20.33
CA VAL A 297 4.23 3.75 21.27
C VAL A 297 4.05 5.23 21.61
N LEU A 298 2.82 5.72 21.43
CA LEU A 298 2.47 7.10 21.73
C LEU A 298 1.99 7.21 23.17
N PRO A 299 2.25 8.33 23.87
CA PRO A 299 1.76 8.52 25.20
C PRO A 299 0.22 8.48 25.19
N GLY A 300 -0.36 7.57 25.95
CA GLY A 300 -1.80 7.51 26.12
C GLY A 300 -2.32 8.81 26.78
N THR A 301 -3.38 9.36 26.23
CA THR A 301 -4.11 10.47 26.85
C THR A 301 -4.94 9.99 28.04
#